data_f1600da48b9fd865c8207b037698d981
#
_entry.id   f1600da48b9fd865c8207b037698d981
#
_cell.length_a   1.000
_cell.length_b   1.000
_cell.length_c   1.000
_cell.angle_alpha   90.00
_cell.angle_beta   90.00
_cell.angle_gamma   90.00
#
_symmetry.space_group_name_H-M   'P 1'
#
loop_
_entity.id
_entity.type
_entity.pdbx_description
1 polymer ?
#
loop_
_entity_poly.entity_id
_entity_poly.type
_entity_poly.pdbx_seq_one_letter_code
_entity_poly.pdbx_strand_id
1 'polypeptide(L)'
;MDNSIKLAKQKKVSGIVTLPIIKKTLIENGFNYPGHTEYLGKISNKKPLMIMLNQKLKVATLTTHIPISQITKKVTKKNLENTIQIYINSLTKDFGIINPRIAVSALNPHSGEEGKIGKEEINIIKPIIDKFKKKGKTIYGPI
;
A
#
# COMPACT_ATOMS: atom_id res chain seq x y z
N MET A 1 -0.81 9.02 21.38
CA MET A 1 -0.79 7.92 20.38
C MET A 1 -0.50 6.55 21.01
N ASP A 2 0.47 6.43 21.90
CA ASP A 2 0.86 5.13 22.50
C ASP A 2 -0.25 4.42 23.25
N ASN A 3 -1.05 5.17 24.02
CA ASN A 3 -2.22 4.62 24.70
C ASN A 3 -3.27 4.06 23.72
N SER A 4 -3.52 4.76 22.60
CA SER A 4 -4.44 4.28 21.57
C SER A 4 -3.93 3.01 20.91
N ILE A 5 -2.62 2.93 20.65
CA ILE A 5 -1.98 1.72 20.11
C ILE A 5 -2.09 0.55 21.10
N LYS A 6 -1.86 0.81 22.40
CA LYS A 6 -2.03 -0.21 23.46
C LYS A 6 -3.45 -0.76 23.50
N LEU A 7 -4.45 0.12 23.43
CA LEU A 7 -5.87 -0.28 23.41
C LEU A 7 -6.22 -1.10 22.16
N ALA A 8 -5.70 -0.70 20.98
CA ALA A 8 -5.90 -1.45 19.73
C ALA A 8 -5.23 -2.84 19.78
N LYS A 9 -4.00 -2.95 20.30
CA LYS A 9 -3.32 -4.23 20.49
C LYS A 9 -4.07 -5.15 21.46
N GLN A 10 -4.71 -4.59 22.48
CA GLN A 10 -5.55 -5.32 23.45
C GLN A 10 -6.95 -5.64 22.89
N LYS A 11 -7.25 -5.28 21.63
CA LYS A 11 -8.57 -5.43 21.00
C LYS A 11 -9.71 -4.73 21.75
N LYS A 12 -9.39 -3.71 22.54
CA LYS A 12 -10.38 -2.87 23.25
C LYS A 12 -11.03 -1.82 22.36
N VAL A 13 -10.42 -1.53 21.21
CA VAL A 13 -10.93 -0.65 20.16
C VAL A 13 -10.71 -1.29 18.81
N SER A 14 -11.61 -1.00 17.85
CA SER A 14 -11.58 -1.57 16.49
C SER A 14 -10.63 -0.82 15.55
N GLY A 15 -10.23 0.40 15.90
CA GLY A 15 -9.36 1.22 15.08
C GLY A 15 -8.89 2.47 15.81
N ILE A 16 -8.01 3.20 15.16
CA ILE A 16 -7.47 4.48 15.66
C ILE A 16 -7.75 5.54 14.61
N VAL A 17 -8.43 6.61 15.01
CA VAL A 17 -8.61 7.81 14.19
C VAL A 17 -7.67 8.88 14.71
N THR A 18 -6.80 9.40 13.83
CA THR A 18 -5.86 10.45 14.17
C THR A 18 -6.31 11.80 13.62
N LEU A 19 -6.10 12.85 14.39
CA LEU A 19 -6.27 14.21 13.93
C LEU A 19 -5.03 14.68 13.15
N PRO A 20 -5.15 15.74 12.33
CA PRO A 20 -3.99 16.39 11.72
C PRO A 20 -2.96 16.80 12.75
N ILE A 21 -1.69 16.71 12.39
CA ILE A 21 -0.57 17.08 13.26
C ILE A 21 0.31 18.15 12.61
N ILE A 22 0.86 19.03 13.41
CA ILE A 22 1.90 19.95 12.99
C ILE A 22 3.24 19.23 13.14
N LYS A 23 3.76 18.74 12.01
CA LYS A 23 4.99 17.92 11.98
C LYS A 23 6.18 18.62 12.63
N LYS A 24 6.36 19.93 12.38
CA LYS A 24 7.45 20.72 12.96
C LYS A 24 7.48 20.59 14.48
N THR A 25 6.37 20.87 15.14
CA THR A 25 6.26 20.79 16.60
C THR A 25 6.53 19.39 17.14
N LEU A 26 6.09 18.35 16.43
CA LEU A 26 6.35 16.97 16.84
C LEU A 26 7.82 16.59 16.73
N ILE A 27 8.50 16.99 15.65
CA ILE A 27 9.94 16.75 15.45
C ILE A 27 10.77 17.47 16.54
N GLU A 28 10.43 18.72 16.83
CA GLU A 28 11.06 19.50 17.89
C GLU A 28 10.88 18.87 19.28
N ASN A 29 9.83 18.08 19.48
CA ASN A 29 9.56 17.31 20.70
C ASN A 29 9.96 15.82 20.61
N GLY A 30 10.88 15.46 19.72
CA GLY A 30 11.51 14.13 19.67
C GLY A 30 10.73 13.08 18.87
N PHE A 31 9.72 13.47 18.08
CA PHE A 31 9.03 12.53 17.20
C PHE A 31 9.78 12.37 15.86
N ASN A 32 10.61 11.35 15.78
CA ASN A 32 11.52 11.11 14.65
C ASN A 32 10.92 10.25 13.53
N TYR A 33 9.66 10.51 13.15
CA TYR A 33 8.99 9.79 12.06
C TYR A 33 8.38 10.76 11.05
N PRO A 34 8.36 10.41 9.74
CA PRO A 34 7.75 11.24 8.70
C PRO A 34 6.25 11.50 8.92
N GLY A 35 5.56 10.56 9.58
CA GLY A 35 4.13 10.68 9.87
C GLY A 35 3.60 9.53 10.73
N HIS A 36 2.28 9.52 10.93
CA HIS A 36 1.58 8.48 11.70
C HIS A 36 1.78 7.08 11.10
N THR A 37 1.76 6.96 9.79
CA THR A 37 1.86 5.69 9.07
C THR A 37 3.17 4.97 9.40
N GLU A 38 4.30 5.67 9.32
CA GLU A 38 5.62 5.13 9.58
C GLU A 38 5.78 4.77 11.07
N TYR A 39 5.27 5.63 11.94
CA TYR A 39 5.26 5.35 13.37
C TYR A 39 4.45 4.12 13.73
N LEU A 40 3.21 4.01 13.24
CA LEU A 40 2.35 2.84 13.47
C LEU A 40 2.96 1.56 12.89
N GLY A 41 3.55 1.64 11.71
CA GLY A 41 4.28 0.51 11.09
C GLY A 41 5.43 0.01 11.97
N LYS A 42 6.23 0.93 12.51
CA LYS A 42 7.35 0.61 13.41
C LYS A 42 6.87 -0.07 14.71
N ILE A 43 5.90 0.53 15.39
CA ILE A 43 5.39 0.02 16.68
C ILE A 43 4.66 -1.31 16.52
N SER A 44 3.97 -1.53 15.40
CA SER A 44 3.27 -2.80 15.11
C SER A 44 4.21 -3.87 14.55
N ASN A 45 5.43 -3.52 14.17
CA ASN A 45 6.37 -4.37 13.43
C ASN A 45 5.73 -4.96 12.14
N LYS A 46 4.95 -4.13 11.44
CA LYS A 46 4.25 -4.49 10.21
C LYS A 46 4.53 -3.45 9.13
N LYS A 47 4.51 -3.90 7.87
CA LYS A 47 4.54 -2.97 6.74
C LYS A 47 3.16 -2.32 6.62
N PRO A 48 3.05 -1.00 6.77
CA PRO A 48 1.78 -0.31 6.56
C PRO A 48 1.43 -0.27 5.08
N LEU A 49 0.14 -0.26 4.78
CA LEU A 49 -0.39 -0.02 3.45
C LEU A 49 -1.35 1.16 3.50
N MET A 50 -1.08 2.18 2.69
CA MET A 50 -1.99 3.31 2.54
C MET A 50 -3.11 2.94 1.57
N ILE A 51 -4.34 3.03 2.04
CA ILE A 51 -5.54 2.79 1.25
C ILE A 51 -6.42 4.04 1.32
N MET A 52 -6.72 4.62 0.17
CA MET A 52 -7.75 5.65 0.02
C MET A 52 -9.05 4.96 -0.39
N LEU A 53 -10.13 5.29 0.27
CA LEU A 53 -11.39 4.59 0.03
C LEU A 53 -12.61 5.51 0.09
N ASN A 54 -13.60 5.12 -0.69
CA ASN A 54 -14.98 5.57 -0.57
C ASN A 54 -15.93 4.37 -0.67
N GLN A 55 -17.23 4.60 -0.76
CA GLN A 55 -18.23 3.51 -0.84
C GLN A 55 -18.03 2.58 -2.05
N LYS A 56 -17.55 3.10 -3.19
CA LYS A 56 -17.45 2.35 -4.46
C LYS A 56 -16.02 1.88 -4.77
N LEU A 57 -15.01 2.63 -4.34
CA LEU A 57 -13.62 2.42 -4.76
C LEU A 57 -12.68 2.36 -3.57
N LYS A 58 -11.72 1.45 -3.63
CA LYS A 58 -10.59 1.35 -2.70
C LYS A 58 -9.31 1.34 -3.50
N VAL A 59 -8.41 2.28 -3.23
CA VAL A 59 -7.14 2.43 -3.96
C VAL A 59 -5.98 2.29 -2.99
N ALA A 60 -5.13 1.31 -3.23
CA ALA A 60 -3.87 1.13 -2.51
C ALA A 60 -2.70 1.69 -3.31
N THR A 61 -1.78 2.37 -2.65
CA THR A 61 -0.59 2.93 -3.29
C THR A 61 0.62 2.02 -3.07
N LEU A 62 1.42 1.82 -4.12
CA LEU A 62 2.67 1.03 -4.03
C LEU A 62 3.76 1.80 -3.28
N THR A 63 3.78 3.12 -3.44
CA THR A 63 4.74 4.03 -2.82
C THR A 63 4.03 5.22 -2.19
N THR A 64 4.59 5.76 -1.11
CA THR A 64 4.10 6.93 -0.40
C THR A 64 5.26 7.84 0.00
N HIS A 65 5.05 9.16 -0.07
CA HIS A 65 5.97 10.19 0.45
C HIS A 65 7.42 10.09 -0.07
N ILE A 66 7.58 9.68 -1.34
CA ILE A 66 8.89 9.65 -1.99
C ILE A 66 8.92 10.58 -3.21
N PRO A 67 10.08 11.15 -3.59
CA PRO A 67 10.23 11.90 -4.83
C PRO A 67 9.90 11.04 -6.06
N ILE A 68 9.34 11.68 -7.10
CA ILE A 68 9.02 10.99 -8.36
C ILE A 68 10.22 10.27 -8.96
N SER A 69 11.41 10.87 -8.88
CA SER A 69 12.68 10.28 -9.35
C SER A 69 13.07 8.96 -8.66
N GLN A 70 12.45 8.63 -7.53
CA GLN A 70 12.70 7.39 -6.81
C GLN A 70 11.65 6.30 -7.05
N ILE A 71 10.56 6.60 -7.77
CA ILE A 71 9.46 5.65 -7.98
C ILE A 71 9.96 4.39 -8.67
N THR A 72 10.68 4.52 -9.77
CA THR A 72 11.18 3.37 -10.55
C THR A 72 12.07 2.44 -9.72
N LYS A 73 12.88 2.99 -8.81
CA LYS A 73 13.71 2.19 -7.88
C LYS A 73 12.87 1.42 -6.85
N LYS A 74 11.66 1.86 -6.56
CA LYS A 74 10.74 1.22 -5.61
C LYS A 74 9.76 0.27 -6.27
N VAL A 75 9.57 0.38 -7.59
CA VAL A 75 8.78 -0.58 -8.37
C VAL A 75 9.63 -1.83 -8.61
N THR A 76 9.54 -2.76 -7.68
CA THR A 76 10.25 -4.05 -7.73
C THR A 76 9.25 -5.19 -7.59
N LYS A 77 9.58 -6.38 -8.14
CA LYS A 77 8.74 -7.59 -7.99
C LYS A 77 8.39 -7.85 -6.54
N LYS A 78 9.37 -7.80 -5.64
CA LYS A 78 9.19 -8.04 -4.20
C LYS A 78 8.24 -7.02 -3.57
N ASN A 79 8.42 -5.72 -3.88
CA ASN A 79 7.58 -4.68 -3.30
C ASN A 79 6.14 -4.78 -3.79
N LEU A 80 5.94 -5.00 -5.10
CA LEU A 80 4.63 -5.15 -5.71
C LEU A 80 3.90 -6.40 -5.18
N GLU A 81 4.59 -7.54 -5.15
CA GLU A 81 4.03 -8.79 -4.61
C GLU A 81 3.56 -8.62 -3.17
N ASN A 82 4.42 -8.08 -2.30
CA ASN A 82 4.09 -7.85 -0.90
C ASN A 82 2.91 -6.89 -0.74
N THR A 83 2.87 -5.82 -1.53
CA THR A 83 1.79 -4.83 -1.47
C THR A 83 0.46 -5.44 -1.90
N ILE A 84 0.43 -6.19 -3.00
CA ILE A 84 -0.78 -6.90 -3.45
C ILE A 84 -1.24 -7.92 -2.41
N GLN A 85 -0.31 -8.67 -1.81
CA GLN A 85 -0.66 -9.67 -0.78
C GLN A 85 -1.27 -9.01 0.47
N ILE A 86 -0.68 -7.90 0.96
CA ILE A 86 -1.22 -7.14 2.08
C ILE A 86 -2.61 -6.60 1.72
N TYR A 87 -2.76 -6.06 0.50
CA TYR A 87 -4.02 -5.50 0.04
C TYR A 87 -5.14 -6.55 -0.05
N ILE A 88 -4.86 -7.73 -0.64
CA ILE A 88 -5.80 -8.85 -0.67
C ILE A 88 -6.22 -9.24 0.75
N ASN A 89 -5.25 -9.38 1.65
CA ASN A 89 -5.52 -9.76 3.03
C ASN A 89 -6.41 -8.73 3.75
N SER A 90 -6.12 -7.44 3.58
CA SER A 90 -6.95 -6.36 4.14
C SER A 90 -8.36 -6.36 3.54
N LEU A 91 -8.50 -6.45 2.22
CA LEU A 91 -9.81 -6.51 1.58
C LEU A 91 -10.65 -7.66 2.13
N THR A 92 -10.03 -8.82 2.36
CA THR A 92 -10.74 -10.00 2.87
C THR A 92 -11.02 -9.90 4.37
N LYS A 93 -10.03 -9.56 5.19
CA LYS A 93 -10.14 -9.63 6.66
C LYS A 93 -10.77 -8.38 7.26
N ASP A 94 -10.37 -7.19 6.76
CA ASP A 94 -10.76 -5.92 7.36
C ASP A 94 -12.02 -5.35 6.69
N PHE A 95 -12.20 -5.61 5.39
CA PHE A 95 -13.37 -5.12 4.62
C PHE A 95 -14.42 -6.22 4.32
N GLY A 96 -14.19 -7.49 4.68
CA GLY A 96 -15.13 -8.58 4.48
C GLY A 96 -15.37 -8.99 3.02
N ILE A 97 -14.49 -8.60 2.10
CA ILE A 97 -14.64 -8.90 0.67
C ILE A 97 -13.96 -10.24 0.37
N ILE A 98 -14.73 -11.32 0.29
CA ILE A 98 -14.20 -12.69 0.20
C ILE A 98 -13.38 -12.92 -1.08
N ASN A 99 -13.85 -12.43 -2.22
CA ASN A 99 -13.19 -12.57 -3.53
C ASN A 99 -12.93 -11.20 -4.16
N PRO A 100 -11.93 -10.43 -3.67
CA PRO A 100 -11.68 -9.10 -4.16
C PRO A 100 -11.23 -9.13 -5.64
N ARG A 101 -11.81 -8.25 -6.45
CA ARG A 101 -11.40 -7.97 -7.82
C ARG A 101 -10.42 -6.80 -7.79
N ILE A 102 -9.19 -7.03 -8.22
CA ILE A 102 -8.11 -6.03 -8.15
C ILE A 102 -7.68 -5.65 -9.55
N ALA A 103 -7.61 -4.36 -9.82
CA ALA A 103 -6.95 -3.81 -10.99
C ALA A 103 -5.60 -3.20 -10.58
N VAL A 104 -4.56 -3.50 -11.33
CA VAL A 104 -3.23 -2.92 -11.15
C VAL A 104 -2.99 -1.97 -12.31
N SER A 105 -2.84 -0.68 -12.00
CA SER A 105 -2.54 0.33 -13.01
C SER A 105 -1.10 0.19 -13.53
N ALA A 106 -0.88 0.65 -14.76
CA ALA A 106 0.44 0.89 -15.29
C ALA A 106 1.12 2.06 -14.54
N LEU A 107 2.41 2.27 -14.79
CA LEU A 107 3.17 3.38 -14.21
C LEU A 107 2.86 4.73 -14.86
N ASN A 108 2.44 4.69 -16.11
CA ASN A 108 2.08 5.86 -16.89
C ASN A 108 0.94 5.53 -17.86
N PRO A 109 0.30 6.55 -18.47
CA PRO A 109 -0.83 6.33 -19.36
C PRO A 109 -0.52 5.51 -20.62
N HIS A 110 0.74 5.36 -20.97
CA HIS A 110 1.19 4.62 -22.15
C HIS A 110 1.54 3.15 -21.86
N SER A 111 1.46 2.71 -20.61
CA SER A 111 1.78 1.33 -20.19
C SER A 111 3.12 0.80 -20.74
N GLY A 112 4.10 1.70 -20.89
CA GLY A 112 5.42 1.38 -21.42
C GLY A 112 5.48 1.10 -22.92
N GLU A 113 4.36 1.20 -23.67
CA GLU A 113 4.25 0.96 -25.13
C GLU A 113 5.03 -0.30 -25.59
N GLU A 114 4.66 -1.44 -25.04
CA GLU A 114 5.33 -2.71 -25.33
C GLU A 114 6.85 -2.70 -25.07
N GLY A 115 7.31 -1.85 -24.16
CA GLY A 115 8.71 -1.74 -23.76
C GLY A 115 9.50 -0.68 -24.51
N LYS A 116 8.86 0.15 -25.35
CA LYS A 116 9.48 1.26 -26.08
C LYS A 116 9.76 2.46 -25.17
N ILE A 117 8.85 2.76 -24.23
CA ILE A 117 8.96 3.88 -23.29
C ILE A 117 9.43 3.41 -21.90
N GLY A 118 9.16 2.16 -21.55
CA GLY A 118 9.56 1.54 -20.27
C GLY A 118 9.37 0.04 -20.31
N LYS A 119 10.07 -0.68 -19.44
CA LYS A 119 10.02 -2.15 -19.36
C LYS A 119 9.47 -2.65 -18.02
N GLU A 120 9.05 -1.76 -17.15
CA GLU A 120 8.57 -2.09 -15.81
C GLU A 120 7.28 -2.93 -15.87
N GLU A 121 6.37 -2.61 -16.79
CA GLU A 121 5.14 -3.38 -17.01
C GLU A 121 5.47 -4.81 -17.42
N ILE A 122 6.36 -5.01 -18.39
CA ILE A 122 6.74 -6.32 -18.91
C ILE A 122 7.56 -7.11 -17.89
N ASN A 123 8.56 -6.46 -17.27
CA ASN A 123 9.54 -7.16 -16.46
C ASN A 123 9.12 -7.34 -14.99
N ILE A 124 8.22 -6.50 -14.49
CA ILE A 124 7.86 -6.46 -13.07
C ILE A 124 6.36 -6.66 -12.88
N ILE A 125 5.50 -5.79 -13.48
CA ILE A 125 4.08 -5.76 -13.14
C ILE A 125 3.36 -7.00 -13.66
N LYS A 126 3.45 -7.27 -14.94
CA LYS A 126 2.79 -8.41 -15.59
C LYS A 126 3.19 -9.76 -14.97
N PRO A 127 4.48 -10.07 -14.73
CA PRO A 127 4.86 -11.32 -14.07
C PRO A 127 4.26 -11.52 -12.68
N ILE A 128 4.11 -10.43 -11.92
CA ILE A 128 3.50 -10.51 -10.58
C ILE A 128 1.98 -10.71 -10.69
N ILE A 129 1.30 -10.02 -11.59
CA ILE A 129 -0.12 -10.22 -11.87
C ILE A 129 -0.37 -11.68 -12.24
N ASP A 130 0.41 -12.23 -13.17
CA ASP A 130 0.29 -13.62 -13.64
C ASP A 130 0.53 -14.62 -12.50
N LYS A 131 1.47 -14.32 -11.61
CA LYS A 131 1.70 -15.12 -10.39
C LYS A 131 0.46 -15.20 -9.50
N PHE A 132 -0.23 -14.08 -9.29
CA PHE A 132 -1.47 -14.06 -8.51
C PHE A 132 -2.66 -14.71 -9.23
N LYS A 133 -2.77 -14.56 -10.55
CA LYS A 133 -3.76 -15.29 -11.37
C LYS A 133 -3.59 -16.80 -11.24
N LYS A 134 -2.35 -17.30 -11.32
CA LYS A 134 -2.05 -18.74 -11.12
C LYS A 134 -2.42 -19.24 -9.72
N LYS A 135 -2.46 -18.35 -8.72
CA LYS A 135 -2.94 -18.65 -7.36
C LYS A 135 -4.47 -18.50 -7.21
N GLY A 136 -5.21 -18.40 -8.30
CA GLY A 136 -6.67 -18.25 -8.29
C GLY A 136 -7.19 -16.89 -7.84
N LYS A 137 -6.37 -15.83 -7.89
CA LYS A 137 -6.81 -14.48 -7.53
C LYS A 137 -7.37 -13.73 -8.74
N THR A 138 -8.46 -13.02 -8.54
CA THR A 138 -9.09 -12.19 -9.58
C THR A 138 -8.36 -10.85 -9.66
N ILE A 139 -7.34 -10.79 -10.50
CA ILE A 139 -6.48 -9.63 -10.68
C ILE A 139 -6.29 -9.30 -12.16
N TYR A 140 -6.32 -8.02 -12.50
CA TYR A 140 -6.25 -7.50 -13.86
C TYR A 140 -5.12 -6.47 -13.97
N GLY A 141 -4.65 -6.25 -15.19
CA GLY A 141 -3.65 -5.23 -15.51
C GLY A 141 -2.39 -5.80 -16.17
N PRO A 142 -1.35 -4.94 -16.36
CA PRO A 142 -1.41 -3.49 -16.17
C PRO A 142 -2.47 -2.83 -17.08
N ILE A 143 -3.21 -1.85 -16.54
CA ILE A 143 -4.23 -1.08 -17.25
C ILE A 143 -3.92 0.40 -17.15
#